data_e59d863ba98089c91592c4f938e97f03
#
_entry.id   e59d863ba98089c91592c4f938e97f03
#
_cell.length_a   1.000
_cell.length_b   1.000
_cell.length_c   1.000
_cell.angle_alpha   90.00
_cell.angle_beta   90.00
_cell.angle_gamma   90.00
#
_symmetry.space_group_name_H-M   'P 1'
#
loop_
_entity.id
_entity.type
_entity.pdbx_description
1 polymer ?
#
loop_
_entity_poly.entity_id
_entity_poly.type
_entity_poly.pdbx_seq_one_letter_code
_entity_poly.pdbx_strand_id
1 'polypeptide(L)'
;VNEVARGLKTNRTRIIGIIIPELNNIFCAEIITEVEDLLRSQGYATMVCDCRTDVKREEEAVEFLFHRRVDGLIIMPSGNSGSHLNRFTGAGKPVVLIDRKLQDHECDCVLVDNEGASRGAVQRFLDAGHTKIGMIAGPKDIYTAQERYQGYLLALESGGVKPEERLIVRGNYTIEGGAEAMRELVKKNPDMTAVFVSNYEMTVGAIIEIHELGIQIPEKLSVIGFDNV
;
A
#
# COMPACT_ATOMS: atom_id res chain seq x y z
N VAL A 1 8.81 36.59 -17.85
CA VAL A 1 8.83 35.67 -19.01
C VAL A 1 7.65 34.77 -18.90
N ASN A 2 6.80 34.69 -19.95
CA ASN A 2 5.61 33.85 -19.91
C ASN A 2 6.03 32.37 -20.02
N GLU A 3 5.93 31.63 -18.91
CA GLU A 3 6.35 30.23 -18.81
C GLU A 3 5.56 29.30 -19.78
N VAL A 4 4.29 29.62 -20.04
CA VAL A 4 3.47 28.90 -21.01
C VAL A 4 4.05 29.00 -22.43
N ALA A 5 4.48 30.19 -22.85
CA ALA A 5 5.11 30.42 -24.15
C ALA A 5 6.48 29.73 -24.25
N ARG A 6 7.22 29.67 -23.16
CA ARG A 6 8.50 28.94 -23.07
C ARG A 6 8.29 27.44 -23.15
N GLY A 7 7.27 26.89 -22.46
CA GLY A 7 6.90 25.47 -22.51
C GLY A 7 6.50 24.98 -23.89
N LEU A 8 5.75 25.82 -24.64
CA LEU A 8 5.39 25.53 -26.02
C LEU A 8 6.61 25.43 -26.95
N LYS A 9 7.66 26.21 -26.71
CA LYS A 9 8.89 26.21 -27.51
C LYS A 9 9.82 25.03 -27.17
N THR A 10 9.84 24.60 -25.91
CA THR A 10 10.72 23.54 -25.41
C THR A 10 10.05 22.16 -25.33
N ASN A 11 8.75 22.09 -25.56
CA ASN A 11 7.89 20.92 -25.32
C ASN A 11 8.01 20.34 -23.89
N ARG A 12 8.34 21.20 -22.91
CA ARG A 12 8.48 20.87 -21.49
C ARG A 12 7.70 21.84 -20.64
N THR A 13 6.83 21.31 -19.77
CA THR A 13 6.02 22.10 -18.84
C THR A 13 6.67 22.26 -17.48
N ARG A 14 7.66 21.44 -17.15
CA ARG A 14 8.23 21.28 -15.80
C ARG A 14 7.18 20.95 -14.76
N ILE A 15 6.20 20.14 -15.14
CA ILE A 15 5.16 19.63 -14.24
C ILE A 15 5.23 18.10 -14.28
N ILE A 16 5.26 17.47 -13.12
CA ILE A 16 5.12 16.02 -12.94
C ILE A 16 3.73 15.75 -12.39
N GLY A 17 3.01 14.82 -13.04
CA GLY A 17 1.76 14.29 -12.52
C GLY A 17 2.02 13.24 -11.43
N ILE A 18 1.25 13.29 -10.35
CA ILE A 18 1.27 12.28 -9.29
C ILE A 18 -0.15 11.77 -9.11
N ILE A 19 -0.34 10.46 -9.26
CA ILE A 19 -1.63 9.79 -9.04
C ILE A 19 -1.50 8.86 -7.85
N ILE A 20 -2.42 8.98 -6.89
CA ILE A 20 -2.42 8.20 -5.66
C ILE A 20 -3.80 7.62 -5.36
N PRO A 21 -3.87 6.48 -4.65
CA PRO A 21 -5.15 5.87 -4.28
C PRO A 21 -5.92 6.69 -3.24
N GLU A 22 -5.24 7.33 -2.28
CA GLU A 22 -5.90 8.08 -1.20
C GLU A 22 -5.00 9.18 -0.64
N LEU A 23 -5.47 10.43 -0.66
CA LEU A 23 -4.73 11.58 -0.15
C LEU A 23 -4.67 11.63 1.38
N ASN A 24 -5.66 11.07 2.06
CA ASN A 24 -5.75 11.01 3.53
C ASN A 24 -4.98 9.83 4.13
N ASN A 25 -4.41 8.95 3.33
CA ASN A 25 -3.52 7.90 3.78
C ASN A 25 -2.14 8.49 4.12
N ILE A 26 -1.66 8.26 5.35
CA ILE A 26 -0.41 8.86 5.87
C ILE A 26 0.80 8.47 5.01
N PHE A 27 0.91 7.19 4.61
CA PHE A 27 1.99 6.71 3.76
C PHE A 27 2.01 7.43 2.39
N CYS A 28 0.84 7.60 1.76
CA CYS A 28 0.73 8.37 0.51
C CYS A 28 1.14 9.84 0.71
N ALA A 29 0.70 10.45 1.81
CA ALA A 29 1.00 11.86 2.10
C ALA A 29 2.50 12.09 2.33
N GLU A 30 3.18 11.22 3.06
CA GLU A 30 4.63 11.28 3.28
C GLU A 30 5.40 11.16 1.96
N ILE A 31 5.06 10.17 1.12
CA ILE A 31 5.68 10.02 -0.20
C ILE A 31 5.49 11.27 -1.06
N ILE A 32 4.28 11.83 -1.11
CA ILE A 32 4.01 13.04 -1.89
C ILE A 32 4.87 14.19 -1.40
N THR A 33 4.97 14.38 -0.09
CA THR A 33 5.74 15.48 0.51
C THR A 33 7.21 15.40 0.09
N GLU A 34 7.84 14.24 0.26
CA GLU A 34 9.24 14.02 -0.09
C GLU A 34 9.49 14.18 -1.61
N VAL A 35 8.60 13.61 -2.42
CA VAL A 35 8.70 13.72 -3.89
C VAL A 35 8.53 15.17 -4.35
N GLU A 36 7.58 15.91 -3.75
CA GLU A 36 7.33 17.30 -4.09
C GLU A 36 8.51 18.20 -3.73
N ASP A 37 9.09 18.06 -2.55
CA ASP A 37 10.27 18.81 -2.12
C ASP A 37 11.48 18.55 -3.05
N LEU A 38 11.70 17.29 -3.43
CA LEU A 38 12.77 16.92 -4.35
C LEU A 38 12.53 17.53 -5.75
N LEU A 39 11.34 17.40 -6.29
CA LEU A 39 10.99 17.93 -7.62
C LEU A 39 11.07 19.45 -7.65
N ARG A 40 10.62 20.13 -6.59
CA ARG A 40 10.71 21.59 -6.44
C ARG A 40 12.17 22.05 -6.45
N SER A 41 13.06 21.31 -5.77
CA SER A 41 14.50 21.62 -5.77
C SER A 41 15.12 21.57 -7.16
N GLN A 42 14.55 20.75 -8.06
CA GLN A 42 14.95 20.62 -9.47
C GLN A 42 14.18 21.55 -10.41
N GLY A 43 13.33 22.43 -9.87
CA GLY A 43 12.54 23.40 -10.64
C GLY A 43 11.33 22.78 -11.35
N TYR A 44 10.78 21.69 -10.83
CA TYR A 44 9.52 21.10 -11.24
C TYR A 44 8.40 21.46 -10.28
N ALA A 45 7.19 21.57 -10.80
CA ALA A 45 5.95 21.63 -10.02
C ALA A 45 5.27 20.25 -10.07
N THR A 46 4.41 19.98 -9.10
CA THR A 46 3.62 18.75 -9.03
C THR A 46 2.14 19.01 -9.27
N MET A 47 1.45 18.04 -9.86
CA MET A 47 0.00 18.03 -10.00
C MET A 47 -0.52 16.71 -9.47
N VAL A 48 -1.17 16.74 -8.30
CA VAL A 48 -1.62 15.54 -7.58
C VAL A 48 -3.09 15.25 -7.89
N CYS A 49 -3.38 13.98 -8.19
CA CYS A 49 -4.74 13.45 -8.37
C CYS A 49 -5.00 12.32 -7.37
N ASP A 50 -6.09 12.44 -6.61
CA ASP A 50 -6.59 11.43 -5.68
C ASP A 50 -7.68 10.58 -6.37
N CYS A 51 -7.41 9.28 -6.53
CA CYS A 51 -8.31 8.36 -7.23
C CYS A 51 -9.25 7.59 -6.30
N ARG A 52 -9.11 7.70 -4.98
CA ARG A 52 -9.93 7.01 -3.97
C ARG A 52 -10.04 5.50 -4.22
N THR A 53 -8.93 4.88 -4.57
CA THR A 53 -8.81 3.44 -4.88
C THR A 53 -9.78 2.99 -6.01
N ASP A 54 -10.18 3.90 -6.89
CA ASP A 54 -11.09 3.66 -8.01
C ASP A 54 -10.32 3.69 -9.33
N VAL A 55 -10.27 2.54 -10.02
CA VAL A 55 -9.55 2.37 -11.29
C VAL A 55 -10.06 3.32 -12.37
N LYS A 56 -11.37 3.58 -12.42
CA LYS A 56 -11.94 4.49 -13.42
C LYS A 56 -11.50 5.93 -13.18
N ARG A 57 -11.46 6.36 -11.92
CA ARG A 57 -10.90 7.68 -11.57
C ARG A 57 -9.42 7.78 -11.88
N GLU A 58 -8.68 6.69 -11.72
CA GLU A 58 -7.28 6.62 -12.11
C GLU A 58 -7.11 6.82 -13.62
N GLU A 59 -7.91 6.13 -14.44
CA GLU A 59 -7.93 6.32 -15.91
C GLU A 59 -8.26 7.77 -16.29
N GLU A 60 -9.28 8.36 -15.66
CA GLU A 60 -9.67 9.76 -15.86
C GLU A 60 -8.53 10.74 -15.46
N ALA A 61 -7.81 10.45 -14.38
CA ALA A 61 -6.68 11.24 -13.92
C ALA A 61 -5.48 11.16 -14.89
N VAL A 62 -5.18 9.97 -15.41
CA VAL A 62 -4.16 9.79 -16.44
C VAL A 62 -4.49 10.61 -17.68
N GLU A 63 -5.72 10.54 -18.15
CA GLU A 63 -6.19 11.32 -19.30
C GLU A 63 -6.12 12.83 -19.05
N PHE A 64 -6.55 13.28 -17.89
CA PHE A 64 -6.48 14.68 -17.47
C PHE A 64 -5.04 15.19 -17.46
N LEU A 65 -4.11 14.46 -16.82
CA LEU A 65 -2.70 14.83 -16.73
C LEU A 65 -2.02 14.83 -18.11
N PHE A 66 -2.38 13.88 -18.98
CA PHE A 66 -1.90 13.84 -20.34
C PHE A 66 -2.29 15.10 -21.12
N HIS A 67 -3.55 15.53 -21.02
CA HIS A 67 -4.05 16.76 -21.65
C HIS A 67 -3.41 18.03 -21.05
N ARG A 68 -3.02 18.01 -19.77
CA ARG A 68 -2.23 19.08 -19.13
C ARG A 68 -0.76 19.08 -19.57
N ARG A 69 -0.36 18.11 -20.41
CA ARG A 69 1.00 17.97 -20.96
C ARG A 69 2.08 17.84 -19.87
N VAL A 70 1.78 17.22 -18.74
CA VAL A 70 2.82 16.93 -17.75
C VAL A 70 4.01 16.23 -18.38
N ASP A 71 5.22 16.44 -17.88
CA ASP A 71 6.44 15.92 -18.48
C ASP A 71 6.67 14.43 -18.16
N GLY A 72 6.09 13.94 -17.08
CA GLY A 72 6.12 12.55 -16.64
C GLY A 72 5.04 12.26 -15.61
N LEU A 73 4.89 10.99 -15.25
CA LEU A 73 3.89 10.48 -14.33
C LEU A 73 4.54 9.63 -13.24
N ILE A 74 4.18 9.90 -12.01
CA ILE A 74 4.41 9.03 -10.86
C ILE A 74 3.04 8.51 -10.43
N ILE A 75 2.88 7.19 -10.30
CA ILE A 75 1.58 6.62 -10.00
C ILE A 75 1.69 5.48 -8.98
N MET A 76 0.81 5.49 -8.00
CA MET A 76 0.51 4.36 -7.13
C MET A 76 -0.79 3.71 -7.61
N PRO A 77 -0.73 2.58 -8.34
CA PRO A 77 -1.89 2.04 -9.04
C PRO A 77 -3.01 1.60 -8.12
N SER A 78 -4.25 1.88 -8.52
CA SER A 78 -5.46 1.41 -7.82
C SER A 78 -5.87 -0.01 -8.22
N GLY A 79 -5.43 -0.46 -9.40
CA GLY A 79 -5.73 -1.79 -9.96
C GLY A 79 -4.49 -2.57 -10.38
N ASN A 80 -4.70 -3.65 -11.16
CA ASN A 80 -3.65 -4.55 -11.62
C ASN A 80 -3.32 -4.39 -13.11
N SER A 81 -4.12 -3.63 -13.89
CA SER A 81 -3.91 -3.36 -15.31
C SER A 81 -3.37 -1.95 -15.54
N GLY A 82 -2.40 -1.84 -16.42
CA GLY A 82 -1.74 -0.58 -16.80
C GLY A 82 -2.06 -0.11 -18.22
N SER A 83 -3.07 -0.67 -18.89
CA SER A 83 -3.38 -0.34 -20.28
C SER A 83 -3.64 1.16 -20.52
N HIS A 84 -4.21 1.86 -19.54
CA HIS A 84 -4.43 3.31 -19.58
C HIS A 84 -3.13 4.13 -19.58
N LEU A 85 -2.00 3.57 -19.11
CA LEU A 85 -0.70 4.22 -19.09
C LEU A 85 -0.02 4.22 -20.48
N ASN A 86 -0.48 3.37 -21.42
CA ASN A 86 0.06 3.29 -22.77
C ASN A 86 0.05 4.64 -23.51
N ARG A 87 -0.83 5.54 -23.10
CA ARG A 87 -0.88 6.89 -23.65
C ARG A 87 0.37 7.74 -23.29
N PHE A 88 0.87 7.60 -22.09
CA PHE A 88 2.12 8.26 -21.67
C PHE A 88 3.33 7.61 -22.31
N THR A 89 3.48 6.29 -22.18
CA THR A 89 4.63 5.55 -22.70
C THR A 89 4.70 5.62 -24.22
N GLY A 90 3.56 5.51 -24.92
CA GLY A 90 3.47 5.67 -26.37
C GLY A 90 3.80 7.09 -26.87
N ALA A 91 3.68 8.10 -26.03
CA ALA A 91 4.11 9.47 -26.29
C ALA A 91 5.57 9.73 -25.88
N GLY A 92 6.32 8.70 -25.43
CA GLY A 92 7.70 8.82 -24.95
C GLY A 92 7.84 9.57 -23.63
N LYS A 93 6.77 9.65 -22.81
CA LYS A 93 6.80 10.27 -21.49
C LYS A 93 7.09 9.22 -20.43
N PRO A 94 8.00 9.49 -19.47
CA PRO A 94 8.33 8.55 -18.41
C PRO A 94 7.14 8.33 -17.47
N VAL A 95 6.99 7.08 -17.05
CA VAL A 95 6.04 6.63 -16.02
C VAL A 95 6.82 5.85 -14.98
N VAL A 96 6.62 6.17 -13.70
CA VAL A 96 7.21 5.45 -12.56
C VAL A 96 6.09 4.98 -11.65
N LEU A 97 6.05 3.68 -11.38
CA LEU A 97 5.15 3.09 -10.40
C LEU A 97 5.76 3.18 -9.00
N ILE A 98 4.94 3.45 -8.01
CA ILE A 98 5.33 3.41 -6.59
C ILE A 98 4.44 2.41 -5.87
N ASP A 99 5.02 1.68 -4.89
CA ASP A 99 4.35 0.76 -3.97
C ASP A 99 3.74 -0.48 -4.61
N ARG A 100 3.24 -0.41 -5.84
CA ARG A 100 2.53 -1.50 -6.52
C ARG A 100 3.03 -1.73 -7.92
N LYS A 101 3.08 -3.02 -8.34
CA LYS A 101 3.31 -3.42 -9.73
C LYS A 101 2.00 -3.58 -10.48
N LEU A 102 2.08 -3.39 -11.79
CA LEU A 102 1.04 -3.77 -12.75
C LEU A 102 1.45 -5.07 -13.44
N GLN A 103 0.46 -5.91 -13.79
CA GLN A 103 0.73 -7.23 -14.38
C GLN A 103 1.01 -7.15 -15.89
N ASP A 104 0.45 -6.16 -16.56
CA ASP A 104 0.41 -6.02 -18.02
C ASP A 104 1.13 -4.76 -18.53
N HIS A 105 1.91 -4.09 -17.69
CA HIS A 105 2.61 -2.87 -18.06
C HIS A 105 4.00 -2.81 -17.45
N GLU A 106 5.03 -2.80 -18.29
CA GLU A 106 6.43 -2.69 -17.89
C GLU A 106 6.86 -1.22 -17.84
N CYS A 107 7.27 -0.76 -16.66
CA CYS A 107 7.88 0.54 -16.45
C CYS A 107 8.72 0.52 -15.16
N ASP A 108 9.46 1.60 -14.91
CA ASP A 108 10.24 1.72 -13.69
C ASP A 108 9.33 1.65 -12.45
N CYS A 109 9.81 0.92 -11.42
CA CYS A 109 9.06 0.72 -10.18
C CYS A 109 9.93 0.99 -8.96
N VAL A 110 9.37 1.68 -7.97
CA VAL A 110 9.94 1.81 -6.62
C VAL A 110 9.04 1.06 -5.64
N LEU A 111 9.54 -0.01 -5.07
CA LEU A 111 8.76 -0.95 -4.26
C LEU A 111 9.40 -1.16 -2.89
N VAL A 112 8.57 -1.46 -1.90
CA VAL A 112 9.00 -2.00 -0.61
C VAL A 112 9.09 -3.53 -0.72
N ASP A 113 10.04 -4.15 -0.03
CA ASP A 113 10.09 -5.61 0.14
C ASP A 113 8.99 -6.08 1.10
N ASN A 114 7.76 -6.10 0.60
CA ASN A 114 6.57 -6.45 1.38
C ASN A 114 6.61 -7.90 1.88
N GLU A 115 7.07 -8.83 1.04
CA GLU A 115 7.18 -10.25 1.39
C GLU A 115 8.23 -10.45 2.47
N GLY A 116 9.46 -9.95 2.26
CA GLY A 116 10.55 -10.11 3.22
C GLY A 116 10.28 -9.42 4.55
N ALA A 117 9.70 -8.22 4.55
CA ALA A 117 9.33 -7.49 5.76
C ALA A 117 8.25 -8.24 6.56
N SER A 118 7.21 -8.75 5.88
CA SER A 118 6.15 -9.53 6.53
C SER A 118 6.67 -10.86 7.07
N ARG A 119 7.52 -11.54 6.29
CA ARG A 119 8.21 -12.76 6.75
C ARG A 119 9.02 -12.49 7.99
N GLY A 120 9.80 -11.42 8.03
CA GLY A 120 10.59 -11.02 9.20
C GLY A 120 9.73 -10.69 10.42
N ALA A 121 8.58 -10.02 10.22
CA ALA A 121 7.65 -9.72 11.30
C ALA A 121 7.05 -10.99 11.93
N VAL A 122 6.60 -11.93 11.12
CA VAL A 122 6.01 -13.20 11.57
C VAL A 122 7.09 -14.11 12.18
N GLN A 123 8.31 -14.08 11.64
CA GLN A 123 9.43 -14.83 12.22
C GLN A 123 9.71 -14.43 13.67
N ARG A 124 9.55 -13.15 14.03
CA ARG A 124 9.69 -12.71 15.43
C ARG A 124 8.69 -13.37 16.38
N PHE A 125 7.46 -13.63 15.92
CA PHE A 125 6.50 -14.40 16.71
C PHE A 125 6.94 -15.85 16.88
N LEU A 126 7.42 -16.47 15.80
CA LEU A 126 7.91 -17.85 15.86
C LEU A 126 9.12 -17.99 16.79
N ASP A 127 10.07 -17.05 16.74
CA ASP A 127 11.24 -17.01 17.61
C ASP A 127 10.86 -16.81 19.09
N ALA A 128 9.73 -16.15 19.35
CA ALA A 128 9.14 -16.00 20.69
C ALA A 128 8.30 -17.22 21.12
N GLY A 129 8.21 -18.27 20.29
CA GLY A 129 7.50 -19.51 20.60
C GLY A 129 6.00 -19.53 20.26
N HIS A 130 5.49 -18.49 19.57
CA HIS A 130 4.11 -18.49 19.12
C HIS A 130 3.90 -19.47 17.97
N THR A 131 2.82 -20.27 18.04
CA THR A 131 2.40 -21.19 16.98
C THR A 131 0.97 -20.95 16.51
N LYS A 132 0.17 -20.22 17.27
CA LYS A 132 -1.18 -19.79 16.93
C LYS A 132 -1.16 -18.29 16.59
N ILE A 133 -0.73 -18.03 15.35
CA ILE A 133 -0.48 -16.67 14.83
C ILE A 133 -1.60 -16.31 13.86
N GLY A 134 -2.42 -15.34 14.22
CA GLY A 134 -3.45 -14.77 13.34
C GLY A 134 -2.88 -13.78 12.33
N MET A 135 -3.62 -13.56 11.25
CA MET A 135 -3.34 -12.51 10.27
C MET A 135 -4.59 -11.73 9.92
N ILE A 136 -4.51 -10.40 10.03
CA ILE A 136 -5.44 -9.50 9.36
C ILE A 136 -4.80 -9.08 8.05
N ALA A 137 -5.22 -9.75 6.97
CA ALA A 137 -4.72 -9.50 5.61
C ALA A 137 -5.50 -8.38 4.93
N GLY A 138 -4.91 -7.72 3.95
CA GLY A 138 -5.59 -6.76 3.10
C GLY A 138 -6.45 -7.40 2.00
N PRO A 139 -7.08 -6.58 1.13
CA PRO A 139 -7.89 -7.05 0.01
C PRO A 139 -7.09 -7.94 -0.95
N LYS A 140 -7.75 -8.98 -1.50
CA LYS A 140 -7.08 -9.98 -2.36
C LYS A 140 -6.49 -9.39 -3.65
N ASP A 141 -7.11 -8.35 -4.17
CA ASP A 141 -6.76 -7.78 -5.48
C ASP A 141 -5.67 -6.72 -5.39
N ILE A 142 -5.15 -6.42 -4.20
CA ILE A 142 -4.09 -5.44 -3.99
C ILE A 142 -2.72 -6.14 -3.95
N TYR A 143 -1.79 -5.67 -4.78
CA TYR A 143 -0.44 -6.21 -4.89
C TYR A 143 0.27 -6.35 -3.54
N THR A 144 0.33 -5.27 -2.75
CA THR A 144 1.00 -5.26 -1.44
C THR A 144 0.35 -6.21 -0.44
N ALA A 145 -0.98 -6.41 -0.51
CA ALA A 145 -1.69 -7.37 0.33
C ALA A 145 -1.32 -8.81 0.00
N GLN A 146 -1.12 -9.12 -1.30
CA GLN A 146 -0.70 -10.44 -1.76
C GLN A 146 0.73 -10.75 -1.29
N GLU A 147 1.67 -9.80 -1.46
CA GLU A 147 3.06 -9.95 -1.03
C GLU A 147 3.16 -10.13 0.49
N ARG A 148 2.45 -9.30 1.27
CA ARG A 148 2.42 -9.41 2.74
C ARG A 148 1.83 -10.73 3.20
N TYR A 149 0.78 -11.20 2.55
CA TYR A 149 0.18 -12.51 2.81
C TYR A 149 1.14 -13.65 2.49
N GLN A 150 1.85 -13.56 1.37
CA GLN A 150 2.87 -14.55 1.00
C GLN A 150 4.00 -14.61 2.02
N GLY A 151 4.49 -13.45 2.50
CA GLY A 151 5.50 -13.38 3.55
C GLY A 151 5.05 -14.06 4.85
N TYR A 152 3.79 -13.89 5.26
CA TYR A 152 3.21 -14.58 6.40
C TYR A 152 3.24 -16.13 6.21
N LEU A 153 2.81 -16.62 5.04
CA LEU A 153 2.80 -18.04 4.75
C LEU A 153 4.21 -18.63 4.76
N LEU A 154 5.18 -17.96 4.11
CA LEU A 154 6.56 -18.42 4.06
C LEU A 154 7.23 -18.46 5.44
N ALA A 155 6.90 -17.51 6.32
CA ALA A 155 7.39 -17.56 7.69
C ALA A 155 6.86 -18.78 8.44
N LEU A 156 5.54 -19.04 8.39
CA LEU A 156 4.94 -20.21 9.04
C LEU A 156 5.54 -21.50 8.51
N GLU A 157 5.68 -21.65 7.19
CA GLU A 157 6.30 -22.83 6.56
C GLU A 157 7.74 -23.03 7.06
N SER A 158 8.55 -21.96 7.09
CA SER A 158 9.94 -22.00 7.58
C SER A 158 10.01 -22.40 9.05
N GLY A 159 9.02 -22.01 9.86
CA GLY A 159 8.91 -22.37 11.28
C GLY A 159 8.25 -23.72 11.54
N GLY A 160 7.89 -24.48 10.50
CA GLY A 160 7.20 -25.77 10.63
C GLY A 160 5.77 -25.67 11.16
N VAL A 161 5.16 -24.46 11.11
CA VAL A 161 3.79 -24.21 11.55
C VAL A 161 2.85 -24.29 10.35
N LYS A 162 1.84 -25.15 10.42
CA LYS A 162 0.86 -25.27 9.35
C LYS A 162 -0.10 -24.08 9.36
N PRO A 163 -0.27 -23.36 8.22
CA PRO A 163 -1.27 -22.31 8.09
C PRO A 163 -2.69 -22.83 8.32
N GLU A 164 -3.48 -22.11 9.10
CA GLU A 164 -4.88 -22.44 9.37
C GLU A 164 -5.77 -21.32 8.82
N GLU A 165 -6.68 -21.63 7.90
CA GLU A 165 -7.58 -20.62 7.29
C GLU A 165 -8.39 -19.83 8.33
N ARG A 166 -8.78 -20.48 9.45
CA ARG A 166 -9.51 -19.80 10.53
C ARG A 166 -8.74 -18.65 11.19
N LEU A 167 -7.39 -18.69 11.11
CA LEU A 167 -6.49 -17.66 11.65
C LEU A 167 -6.24 -16.51 10.65
N ILE A 168 -6.88 -16.52 9.49
CA ILE A 168 -6.70 -15.49 8.47
C ILE A 168 -8.03 -14.81 8.19
N VAL A 169 -8.12 -13.52 8.49
CA VAL A 169 -9.26 -12.67 8.16
C VAL A 169 -8.79 -11.52 7.28
N ARG A 170 -9.60 -11.15 6.30
CA ARG A 170 -9.28 -10.02 5.42
C ARG A 170 -10.05 -8.79 5.82
N GLY A 171 -9.34 -7.69 5.97
CA GLY A 171 -9.90 -6.36 6.07
C GLY A 171 -9.85 -5.61 4.74
N ASN A 172 -10.11 -4.32 4.80
CA ASN A 172 -10.27 -3.43 3.63
C ASN A 172 -9.36 -2.20 3.69
N TYR A 173 -8.30 -2.25 4.52
CA TYR A 173 -7.35 -1.17 4.76
C TYR A 173 -7.95 0.07 5.45
N THR A 174 -9.04 -0.12 6.20
CA THR A 174 -9.64 0.93 7.05
C THR A 174 -9.52 0.57 8.54
N ILE A 175 -9.66 1.57 9.41
CA ILE A 175 -9.68 1.38 10.87
C ILE A 175 -10.85 0.47 11.25
N GLU A 176 -12.05 0.72 10.71
CA GLU A 176 -13.25 -0.06 10.97
C GLU A 176 -13.08 -1.52 10.52
N GLY A 177 -12.52 -1.73 9.32
CA GLY A 177 -12.26 -3.07 8.80
C GLY A 177 -11.23 -3.83 9.63
N GLY A 178 -10.25 -3.13 10.21
CA GLY A 178 -9.28 -3.70 11.17
C GLY A 178 -9.94 -4.16 12.46
N ALA A 179 -10.82 -3.34 13.04
CA ALA A 179 -11.56 -3.67 14.25
C ALA A 179 -12.50 -4.86 14.04
N GLU A 180 -13.28 -4.87 12.94
CA GLU A 180 -14.17 -5.98 12.60
C GLU A 180 -13.40 -7.28 12.39
N ALA A 181 -12.28 -7.25 11.66
CA ALA A 181 -11.43 -8.41 11.42
C ALA A 181 -10.83 -8.95 12.74
N MET A 182 -10.41 -8.07 13.63
CA MET A 182 -9.87 -8.46 14.95
C MET A 182 -10.93 -9.15 15.82
N ARG A 183 -12.14 -8.59 15.87
CA ARG A 183 -13.29 -9.16 16.57
C ARG A 183 -13.61 -10.57 16.06
N GLU A 184 -13.59 -10.74 14.75
CA GLU A 184 -13.82 -12.04 14.10
C GLU A 184 -12.72 -13.04 14.47
N LEU A 185 -11.44 -12.65 14.40
CA LEU A 185 -10.30 -13.49 14.74
C LEU A 185 -10.36 -13.99 16.18
N VAL A 186 -10.57 -13.10 17.14
CA VAL A 186 -10.67 -13.45 18.57
C VAL A 186 -11.83 -14.40 18.85
N LYS A 187 -13.00 -14.12 18.26
CA LYS A 187 -14.18 -14.95 18.42
C LYS A 187 -14.00 -16.36 17.91
N LYS A 188 -13.34 -16.51 16.75
CA LYS A 188 -13.10 -17.82 16.11
C LYS A 188 -11.91 -18.57 16.70
N ASN A 189 -10.97 -17.85 17.32
CA ASN A 189 -9.68 -18.40 17.72
C ASN A 189 -9.29 -17.98 19.15
N PRO A 190 -9.97 -18.49 20.19
CA PRO A 190 -9.65 -18.13 21.58
C PRO A 190 -8.26 -18.62 22.01
N ASP A 191 -7.65 -19.51 21.25
CA ASP A 191 -6.30 -20.06 21.43
C ASP A 191 -5.20 -19.27 20.68
N MET A 192 -5.56 -18.22 19.95
CA MET A 192 -4.61 -17.34 19.27
C MET A 192 -3.78 -16.52 20.25
N THR A 193 -2.45 -16.51 20.06
CA THR A 193 -1.51 -15.84 20.96
C THR A 193 -0.73 -14.70 20.32
N ALA A 194 -0.79 -14.58 18.99
CA ALA A 194 -0.16 -13.49 18.26
C ALA A 194 -1.00 -13.12 17.02
N VAL A 195 -0.92 -11.88 16.58
CA VAL A 195 -1.57 -11.42 15.34
C VAL A 195 -0.66 -10.47 14.58
N PHE A 196 -0.52 -10.74 13.27
CA PHE A 196 0.11 -9.86 12.29
C PHE A 196 -0.95 -9.09 11.53
N VAL A 197 -0.84 -7.76 11.49
CA VAL A 197 -1.79 -6.88 10.80
C VAL A 197 -1.08 -6.20 9.64
N SER A 198 -1.66 -6.29 8.45
CA SER A 198 -0.96 -6.01 7.19
C SER A 198 -0.91 -4.54 6.76
N ASN A 199 -1.44 -3.58 7.54
CA ASN A 199 -1.22 -2.13 7.33
C ASN A 199 -1.53 -1.32 8.60
N TYR A 200 -1.19 -0.03 8.55
CA TYR A 200 -1.35 0.89 9.69
C TYR A 200 -2.80 1.06 10.15
N GLU A 201 -3.71 1.42 9.25
CA GLU A 201 -5.12 1.71 9.58
C GLU A 201 -5.79 0.50 10.25
N MET A 202 -5.61 -0.69 9.69
CA MET A 202 -6.15 -1.90 10.29
C MET A 202 -5.46 -2.23 11.62
N THR A 203 -4.17 -1.87 11.79
CA THR A 203 -3.47 -2.05 13.07
C THR A 203 -4.10 -1.17 14.15
N VAL A 204 -4.39 0.09 13.83
CA VAL A 204 -5.09 0.99 14.77
C VAL A 204 -6.46 0.41 15.13
N GLY A 205 -7.24 -0.03 14.14
CA GLY A 205 -8.55 -0.64 14.38
C GLY A 205 -8.46 -1.91 15.23
N ALA A 206 -7.50 -2.77 14.94
CA ALA A 206 -7.27 -4.00 15.72
C ALA A 206 -6.90 -3.69 17.19
N ILE A 207 -6.04 -2.70 17.43
CA ILE A 207 -5.66 -2.29 18.80
C ILE A 207 -6.86 -1.71 19.56
N ILE A 208 -7.69 -0.89 18.91
CA ILE A 208 -8.93 -0.37 19.52
C ILE A 208 -9.83 -1.54 19.95
N GLU A 209 -10.07 -2.49 19.06
CA GLU A 209 -10.92 -3.65 19.35
C GLU A 209 -10.34 -4.54 20.46
N ILE A 210 -9.02 -4.78 20.47
CA ILE A 210 -8.33 -5.53 21.52
C ILE A 210 -8.55 -4.87 22.89
N HIS A 211 -8.47 -3.53 22.93
CA HIS A 211 -8.72 -2.75 24.14
C HIS A 211 -10.18 -2.86 24.61
N GLU A 212 -11.14 -2.75 23.69
CA GLU A 212 -12.57 -2.89 24.00
C GLU A 212 -12.92 -4.30 24.52
N LEU A 213 -12.24 -5.33 24.02
CA LEU A 213 -12.38 -6.71 24.47
C LEU A 213 -11.65 -6.99 25.81
N GLY A 214 -10.90 -6.03 26.33
CA GLY A 214 -10.14 -6.18 27.59
C GLY A 214 -8.96 -7.15 27.48
N ILE A 215 -8.45 -7.39 26.28
CA ILE A 215 -7.31 -8.29 26.03
C ILE A 215 -6.02 -7.53 26.28
N GLN A 216 -5.13 -8.11 27.09
CA GLN A 216 -3.86 -7.50 27.45
C GLN A 216 -2.79 -7.77 26.39
N ILE A 217 -2.10 -6.71 25.97
CA ILE A 217 -0.93 -6.76 25.09
C ILE A 217 0.30 -6.44 25.96
N PRO A 218 1.37 -7.25 25.89
CA PRO A 218 1.55 -8.48 25.12
C PRO A 218 1.14 -9.76 25.86
N GLU A 219 0.67 -9.70 27.10
CA GLU A 219 0.53 -10.83 28.03
C GLU A 219 -0.42 -11.92 27.53
N LYS A 220 -1.47 -11.53 26.80
CA LYS A 220 -2.45 -12.45 26.21
C LYS A 220 -2.34 -12.54 24.71
N LEU A 221 -2.01 -11.44 24.05
CA LEU A 221 -1.94 -11.35 22.61
C LEU A 221 -0.77 -10.44 22.20
N SER A 222 0.19 -11.01 21.49
CA SER A 222 1.25 -10.23 20.85
C SER A 222 0.76 -9.65 19.53
N VAL A 223 1.10 -8.38 19.23
CA VAL A 223 0.67 -7.68 18.03
C VAL A 223 1.87 -7.11 17.28
N ILE A 224 1.94 -7.34 15.99
CA ILE A 224 2.85 -6.62 15.07
C ILE A 224 2.02 -6.09 13.91
N GLY A 225 2.09 -4.77 13.68
CA GLY A 225 1.55 -4.12 12.50
C GLY A 225 2.60 -3.90 11.43
N PHE A 226 2.17 -3.88 10.18
CA PHE A 226 2.96 -3.38 9.06
C PHE A 226 2.80 -1.86 9.00
N ASP A 227 3.81 -1.17 8.52
CA ASP A 227 4.00 0.28 8.56
C ASP A 227 4.36 0.82 9.96
N ASN A 228 5.10 1.93 9.97
CA ASN A 228 5.51 2.65 11.18
C ASN A 228 5.04 4.10 11.08
N VAL A 229 4.25 4.51 12.04
CA VAL A 229 3.76 5.89 12.15
C VAL A 229 3.98 6.41 13.55
#